data_44632b40b3788c80b62c8594d0e21840
#
_entry.id   44632b40b3788c80b62c8594d0e21840
#
_cell.length_a   1.000
_cell.length_b   1.000
_cell.length_c   1.000
_cell.angle_alpha   90.00
_cell.angle_beta   90.00
_cell.angle_gamma   90.00
#
_symmetry.space_group_name_H-M   'P 1'
#
loop_
_entity.id
_entity.type
_entity.pdbx_description
1 polymer ?
#
loop_
_entity_poly.entity_id
_entity_poly.type
_entity_poly.pdbx_seq_one_letter_code
_entity_poly.pdbx_strand_id
1 'polypeptide(L)'
;PCYNGNVSSMIWQTDTLATRGYKFSYDGLSRLKDANYGEGSSLTDNSNRFDEQVTAYDKMGNILALKRYGQTSASAYGLIDDLSLSYDGNQLQTANDNSLNSVYVNGFEFKDGANEDIEYFYDNNGNLIQDLNKKITDIQYNCLNLPDRIEFGDGNSISYLYDANGTKLRTTHVIDGVTTTTDYCGNAVYENGVFHKLLTEYGYVTLADTAYHYFLQDHQGNNRVVVNQNGTVE
;
A
#
# COMPACT_ATOMS: atom_id res chain seq x y z
N PRO A 1 -15.03 -21.53 9.38
CA PRO A 1 -15.90 -20.35 9.32
C PRO A 1 -15.77 -19.54 10.60
N CYS A 2 -15.70 -18.20 10.45
CA CYS A 2 -15.72 -17.26 11.56
C CYS A 2 -17.17 -16.82 11.78
N TYR A 3 -17.66 -16.89 13.01
CA TYR A 3 -19.06 -16.53 13.34
C TYR A 3 -19.17 -15.16 14.05
N ASN A 4 -18.02 -14.46 14.20
CA ASN A 4 -17.90 -13.16 14.87
C ASN A 4 -17.80 -11.98 13.90
N GLY A 5 -18.07 -12.20 12.60
CA GLY A 5 -17.95 -11.18 11.55
C GLY A 5 -16.59 -11.08 10.89
N ASN A 6 -15.57 -11.79 11.38
CA ASN A 6 -14.26 -11.81 10.74
C ASN A 6 -14.31 -12.55 9.40
N VAL A 7 -13.58 -12.05 8.41
CA VAL A 7 -13.42 -12.71 7.09
C VAL A 7 -12.64 -14.02 7.26
N SER A 8 -13.25 -15.15 6.98
CA SER A 8 -12.58 -16.46 7.11
C SER A 8 -11.75 -16.84 5.90
N SER A 9 -12.14 -16.38 4.71
CA SER A 9 -11.41 -16.62 3.47
C SER A 9 -11.81 -15.62 2.40
N MET A 10 -10.90 -15.39 1.46
CA MET A 10 -11.12 -14.61 0.25
C MET A 10 -10.64 -15.44 -0.95
N ILE A 11 -11.46 -15.55 -1.98
CA ILE A 11 -11.15 -16.35 -3.17
C ILE A 11 -11.37 -15.48 -4.40
N TRP A 12 -10.47 -15.57 -5.35
CA TRP A 12 -10.60 -14.89 -6.65
C TRP A 12 -10.05 -15.78 -7.78
N GLN A 13 -10.49 -15.46 -8.99
CA GLN A 13 -10.00 -16.07 -10.22
C GLN A 13 -9.91 -15.00 -11.30
N THR A 14 -8.85 -15.02 -12.08
CA THR A 14 -8.64 -14.14 -13.21
C THR A 14 -8.56 -14.99 -14.47
N ASP A 15 -9.49 -14.78 -15.38
CA ASP A 15 -9.59 -15.50 -16.67
C ASP A 15 -9.52 -17.05 -16.48
N THR A 16 -8.68 -17.70 -17.24
CA THR A 16 -8.47 -19.18 -17.21
C THR A 16 -7.46 -19.62 -16.17
N LEU A 17 -6.92 -18.70 -15.36
CA LEU A 17 -5.94 -19.02 -14.33
C LEU A 17 -6.58 -19.84 -13.20
N ALA A 18 -5.74 -20.53 -12.46
CA ALA A 18 -6.17 -21.27 -11.28
C ALA A 18 -6.87 -20.33 -10.27
N THR A 19 -7.91 -20.81 -9.62
CA THR A 19 -8.52 -20.15 -8.46
C THR A 19 -7.45 -19.90 -7.40
N ARG A 20 -7.39 -18.72 -6.85
CA ARG A 20 -6.44 -18.29 -5.81
C ARG A 20 -7.20 -17.77 -4.62
N GLY A 21 -6.56 -17.75 -3.46
CA GLY A 21 -7.21 -17.19 -2.28
C GLY A 21 -6.34 -17.22 -1.05
N TYR A 22 -6.91 -16.63 -0.01
CA TYR A 22 -6.39 -16.65 1.35
C TYR A 22 -7.37 -17.29 2.31
N LYS A 23 -6.86 -18.04 3.27
CA LYS A 23 -7.56 -18.44 4.50
C LYS A 23 -6.97 -17.66 5.65
N PHE A 24 -7.84 -17.01 6.42
CA PHE A 24 -7.43 -16.15 7.53
C PHE A 24 -7.61 -16.87 8.87
N SER A 25 -6.68 -16.67 9.78
CA SER A 25 -6.79 -17.02 11.19
C SER A 25 -6.64 -15.80 12.08
N TYR A 26 -7.24 -15.86 13.26
CA TYR A 26 -7.30 -14.77 14.21
C TYR A 26 -6.94 -15.26 15.61
N ASP A 27 -6.46 -14.36 16.44
CA ASP A 27 -6.27 -14.62 17.87
C ASP A 27 -7.57 -14.45 18.68
N GLY A 28 -7.51 -14.66 19.98
CA GLY A 28 -8.65 -14.53 20.87
C GLY A 28 -9.24 -13.12 21.00
N LEU A 29 -8.54 -12.10 20.50
CA LEU A 29 -8.98 -10.70 20.44
C LEU A 29 -9.43 -10.29 19.03
N SER A 30 -9.63 -11.25 18.13
CA SER A 30 -10.01 -11.03 16.72
C SER A 30 -8.97 -10.27 15.91
N ARG A 31 -7.68 -10.31 16.30
CA ARG A 31 -6.58 -9.74 15.51
C ARG A 31 -6.06 -10.78 14.53
N LEU A 32 -5.72 -10.35 13.32
CA LEU A 32 -5.20 -11.23 12.27
C LEU A 32 -3.90 -11.90 12.73
N LYS A 33 -3.81 -13.21 12.58
CA LYS A 33 -2.59 -13.99 12.81
C LYS A 33 -1.96 -14.45 11.50
N ASP A 34 -2.76 -15.11 10.68
CA ASP A 34 -2.27 -15.71 9.45
C ASP A 34 -3.21 -15.38 8.29
N ALA A 35 -2.63 -15.04 7.15
CA ALA A 35 -3.26 -15.04 5.85
C ALA A 35 -2.53 -16.10 5.00
N ASN A 36 -3.07 -17.33 5.02
CA ASN A 36 -2.45 -18.47 4.34
C ASN A 36 -2.92 -18.51 2.88
N TYR A 37 -1.99 -18.32 1.96
CA TYR A 37 -2.24 -18.40 0.53
C TYR A 37 -2.43 -19.83 0.05
N GLY A 38 -3.25 -19.99 -0.98
CA GLY A 38 -3.41 -21.26 -1.68
C GLY A 38 -4.07 -21.10 -3.04
N GLU A 39 -3.92 -22.12 -3.87
CA GLU A 39 -4.52 -22.22 -5.19
C GLU A 39 -5.44 -23.45 -5.26
N GLY A 40 -6.27 -23.50 -6.33
CA GLY A 40 -7.27 -24.54 -6.50
C GLY A 40 -8.54 -24.29 -5.68
N SER A 41 -9.57 -25.11 -5.90
CA SER A 41 -10.89 -24.95 -5.26
C SER A 41 -10.86 -25.07 -3.73
N SER A 42 -9.88 -25.80 -3.20
CA SER A 42 -9.69 -26.01 -1.75
C SER A 42 -8.59 -25.14 -1.16
N LEU A 43 -7.92 -24.31 -1.96
CA LEU A 43 -6.77 -23.49 -1.58
C LEU A 43 -5.67 -24.32 -0.88
N THR A 44 -5.34 -25.47 -1.47
CA THR A 44 -4.30 -26.39 -0.94
C THR A 44 -3.06 -26.45 -1.81
N ASP A 45 -3.18 -26.09 -3.08
CA ASP A 45 -2.09 -26.11 -4.02
C ASP A 45 -1.23 -24.85 -3.87
N ASN A 46 0.06 -24.97 -4.15
CA ASN A 46 0.99 -23.83 -4.11
C ASN A 46 0.95 -23.02 -2.81
N SER A 47 0.65 -23.67 -1.68
CA SER A 47 0.66 -23.06 -0.36
C SER A 47 2.06 -22.50 -0.01
N ASN A 48 2.10 -21.57 0.93
CA ASN A 48 3.30 -20.86 1.41
C ASN A 48 4.01 -19.97 0.35
N ARG A 49 3.35 -19.65 -0.76
CA ARG A 49 3.94 -18.78 -1.77
C ARG A 49 3.87 -17.30 -1.41
N PHE A 50 2.72 -16.89 -0.83
CA PHE A 50 2.42 -15.49 -0.52
C PHE A 50 1.76 -15.37 0.85
N ASP A 51 2.14 -16.18 1.80
CA ASP A 51 1.62 -16.13 3.16
C ASP A 51 2.06 -14.85 3.87
N GLU A 52 1.18 -14.34 4.72
CA GLU A 52 1.49 -13.27 5.66
C GLU A 52 1.14 -13.73 7.08
N GLN A 53 2.03 -13.48 8.03
CA GLN A 53 1.91 -13.96 9.40
C GLN A 53 2.27 -12.86 10.39
N VAL A 54 1.32 -12.44 11.22
CA VAL A 54 1.60 -11.59 12.38
C VAL A 54 1.92 -12.50 13.55
N THR A 55 3.20 -12.60 13.88
CA THR A 55 3.68 -13.56 14.88
C THR A 55 3.65 -13.02 16.31
N ALA A 56 3.62 -11.69 16.48
CA ALA A 56 3.53 -11.07 17.78
C ALA A 56 2.77 -9.75 17.74
N TYR A 57 2.00 -9.50 18.80
CA TYR A 57 1.34 -8.25 19.13
C TYR A 57 1.69 -7.83 20.55
N ASP A 58 1.73 -6.54 20.80
CA ASP A 58 1.74 -6.02 22.16
C ASP A 58 0.31 -5.99 22.78
N LYS A 59 0.22 -5.50 24.02
CA LYS A 59 -1.06 -5.38 24.74
C LYS A 59 -1.97 -4.28 24.16
N MET A 60 -1.42 -3.31 23.46
CA MET A 60 -2.14 -2.20 22.81
C MET A 60 -2.70 -2.61 21.43
N GLY A 61 -2.20 -3.70 20.87
CA GLY A 61 -2.56 -4.21 19.53
C GLY A 61 -1.56 -3.82 18.44
N ASN A 62 -0.43 -3.20 18.79
CA ASN A 62 0.62 -2.94 17.83
C ASN A 62 1.28 -4.25 17.37
N ILE A 63 1.57 -4.35 16.09
CA ILE A 63 2.29 -5.50 15.51
C ILE A 63 3.76 -5.40 15.91
N LEU A 64 4.28 -6.40 16.62
CA LEU A 64 5.68 -6.46 17.02
C LEU A 64 6.52 -7.29 16.04
N ALA A 65 5.91 -8.25 15.36
CA ALA A 65 6.61 -9.09 14.39
C ALA A 65 5.67 -9.56 13.28
N LEU A 66 6.17 -9.47 12.05
CA LEU A 66 5.44 -9.80 10.82
C LEU A 66 6.36 -10.56 9.86
N LYS A 67 5.85 -11.64 9.28
CA LYS A 67 6.53 -12.38 8.21
C LYS A 67 5.71 -12.31 6.94
N ARG A 68 6.37 -12.10 5.80
CA ARG A 68 5.77 -12.19 4.48
C ARG A 68 6.57 -13.10 3.57
N TYR A 69 5.85 -13.92 2.84
CA TYR A 69 6.40 -14.79 1.83
C TYR A 69 6.09 -14.25 0.44
N GLY A 70 6.99 -14.44 -0.48
CA GLY A 70 6.86 -13.96 -1.85
C GLY A 70 7.78 -14.69 -2.80
N GLN A 71 7.72 -14.31 -4.06
CA GLN A 71 8.59 -14.88 -5.07
C GLN A 71 10.03 -14.34 -4.89
N THR A 72 11.00 -15.23 -4.78
CA THR A 72 12.43 -14.91 -4.59
C THR A 72 13.26 -15.15 -5.84
N SER A 73 12.74 -15.92 -6.82
CA SER A 73 13.33 -16.09 -8.15
C SER A 73 12.24 -16.47 -9.16
N ALA A 74 12.59 -16.65 -10.42
CA ALA A 74 11.66 -17.04 -11.48
C ALA A 74 10.83 -18.31 -11.14
N SER A 75 11.33 -19.20 -10.27
CA SER A 75 10.66 -20.45 -9.92
C SER A 75 10.63 -20.75 -8.42
N ALA A 76 11.17 -19.88 -7.56
CA ALA A 76 11.25 -20.10 -6.13
C ALA A 76 10.44 -19.05 -5.35
N TYR A 77 9.93 -19.47 -4.20
CA TYR A 77 9.21 -18.65 -3.23
C TYR A 77 9.83 -18.85 -1.85
N GLY A 78 9.80 -17.83 -1.02
CA GLY A 78 10.40 -17.86 0.30
C GLY A 78 10.03 -16.66 1.14
N LEU A 79 10.60 -16.59 2.32
CA LEU A 79 10.44 -15.46 3.24
C LEU A 79 11.15 -14.24 2.64
N ILE A 80 10.39 -13.19 2.36
CA ILE A 80 10.89 -11.91 1.79
C ILE A 80 10.99 -10.81 2.84
N ASP A 81 10.18 -10.87 3.89
CA ASP A 81 10.26 -9.98 5.05
C ASP A 81 10.14 -10.80 6.35
N ASP A 82 10.99 -10.51 7.31
CA ASP A 82 10.94 -11.00 8.70
C ASP A 82 11.10 -9.80 9.65
N LEU A 83 10.02 -9.03 9.75
CA LEU A 83 10.05 -7.73 10.40
C LEU A 83 9.98 -7.86 11.92
N SER A 84 10.83 -7.08 12.60
CA SER A 84 10.78 -6.80 14.02
C SER A 84 10.51 -5.32 14.22
N LEU A 85 9.43 -4.99 14.95
CA LEU A 85 8.92 -3.63 15.11
C LEU A 85 9.00 -3.22 16.57
N SER A 86 9.47 -2.01 16.88
CA SER A 86 9.46 -1.44 18.22
C SER A 86 8.65 -0.15 18.28
N TYR A 87 8.06 0.12 19.44
CA TYR A 87 7.16 1.25 19.63
C TYR A 87 7.45 1.99 20.93
N ASP A 88 7.21 3.30 20.93
CA ASP A 88 6.96 4.10 22.13
C ASP A 88 5.48 4.46 22.19
N GLY A 89 4.74 3.85 23.14
CA GLY A 89 3.28 3.87 23.10
C GLY A 89 2.74 3.22 21.81
N ASN A 90 2.14 4.03 20.93
CA ASN A 90 1.65 3.59 19.62
C ASN A 90 2.47 4.18 18.46
N GLN A 91 3.58 4.84 18.74
CA GLN A 91 4.47 5.42 17.75
C GLN A 91 5.57 4.42 17.39
N LEU A 92 5.64 4.01 16.13
CA LEU A 92 6.70 3.13 15.63
C LEU A 92 8.05 3.81 15.79
N GLN A 93 9.03 3.14 16.36
CA GLN A 93 10.38 3.64 16.55
C GLN A 93 11.36 3.02 15.58
N THR A 94 11.28 1.70 15.39
CA THR A 94 12.13 0.96 14.46
C THR A 94 11.34 -0.10 13.70
N ALA A 95 11.80 -0.43 12.50
CA ALA A 95 11.30 -1.54 11.70
C ALA A 95 12.51 -2.22 11.03
N ASN A 96 12.94 -3.35 11.58
CA ASN A 96 14.09 -4.09 11.09
C ASN A 96 13.63 -5.32 10.32
N ASP A 97 14.23 -5.56 9.16
CA ASP A 97 14.01 -6.77 8.37
C ASP A 97 15.17 -7.74 8.56
N ASN A 98 14.88 -8.92 9.12
CA ASN A 98 15.86 -9.98 9.33
C ASN A 98 15.89 -10.99 8.17
N SER A 99 15.11 -10.77 7.09
CA SER A 99 15.13 -11.62 5.90
C SER A 99 16.44 -11.45 5.14
N LEU A 100 16.95 -12.57 4.61
CA LEU A 100 18.12 -12.59 3.72
C LEU A 100 17.71 -12.60 2.24
N ASN A 101 16.44 -12.70 1.94
CA ASN A 101 15.93 -12.77 0.57
C ASN A 101 15.29 -11.44 0.19
N SER A 102 15.48 -11.07 -1.07
CA SER A 102 14.74 -9.98 -1.69
C SER A 102 13.63 -10.53 -2.59
N VAL A 103 12.59 -9.74 -2.77
CA VAL A 103 11.52 -10.06 -3.72
C VAL A 103 12.04 -10.07 -5.15
N TYR A 104 11.53 -11.02 -5.94
CA TYR A 104 11.89 -11.15 -7.35
C TYR A 104 11.20 -10.09 -8.21
N VAL A 105 11.94 -9.47 -9.11
CA VAL A 105 11.48 -8.44 -10.06
C VAL A 105 10.89 -7.22 -9.32
N ASN A 106 9.64 -6.86 -9.58
CA ASN A 106 8.96 -5.66 -9.07
C ASN A 106 7.95 -5.97 -7.96
N GLY A 107 8.13 -7.05 -7.21
CA GLY A 107 7.27 -7.36 -6.06
C GLY A 107 7.44 -6.33 -4.93
N PHE A 108 6.48 -6.32 -4.02
CA PHE A 108 6.53 -5.45 -2.85
C PHE A 108 7.18 -6.17 -1.68
N GLU A 109 8.22 -5.53 -1.11
CA GLU A 109 8.84 -5.93 0.15
C GLU A 109 9.07 -4.68 1.01
N PHE A 110 9.29 -4.86 2.31
CA PHE A 110 9.79 -3.78 3.14
C PHE A 110 11.23 -3.45 2.71
N LYS A 111 11.54 -2.17 2.61
CA LYS A 111 12.91 -1.72 2.33
C LYS A 111 13.50 -1.20 3.64
N ASP A 112 14.29 -2.05 4.27
CA ASP A 112 15.09 -1.68 5.43
C ASP A 112 16.26 -0.80 4.96
N GLY A 113 16.03 0.51 4.98
CA GLY A 113 16.96 1.52 4.48
C GLY A 113 17.75 2.21 5.59
N ALA A 114 17.40 1.95 6.84
CA ALA A 114 18.04 2.51 8.03
C ALA A 114 18.37 1.39 9.03
N ASN A 115 19.30 1.66 9.95
CA ASN A 115 19.65 0.74 11.02
C ASN A 115 20.09 1.59 12.23
N GLU A 116 19.14 2.37 12.73
CA GLU A 116 19.33 3.33 13.80
C GLU A 116 18.45 2.92 15.01
N ASP A 117 18.80 3.45 16.19
CA ASP A 117 18.00 3.21 17.40
C ASP A 117 16.58 3.81 17.31
N ILE A 118 16.41 4.85 16.48
CA ILE A 118 15.12 5.48 16.14
C ILE A 118 15.15 5.80 14.64
N GLU A 119 14.16 5.31 13.92
CA GLU A 119 14.04 5.48 12.47
C GLU A 119 12.85 6.35 12.07
N TYR A 120 11.88 6.54 12.98
CA TYR A 120 10.66 7.29 12.77
C TYR A 120 10.52 8.38 13.82
N PHE A 121 10.37 9.63 13.39
CA PHE A 121 10.28 10.79 14.28
C PHE A 121 8.91 11.44 14.15
N TYR A 122 8.40 11.97 15.26
CA TYR A 122 7.05 12.50 15.36
C TYR A 122 7.04 13.90 15.96
N ASP A 123 6.07 14.72 15.55
CA ASP A 123 5.79 16.00 16.18
C ASP A 123 4.99 15.81 17.50
N ASN A 124 4.71 16.94 18.17
CA ASN A 124 3.93 16.92 19.42
C ASN A 124 2.45 16.52 19.25
N ASN A 125 1.95 16.48 18.02
CA ASN A 125 0.60 16.02 17.68
C ASN A 125 0.58 14.52 17.35
N GLY A 126 1.76 13.88 17.29
CA GLY A 126 1.91 12.48 16.91
C GLY A 126 1.99 12.25 15.39
N ASN A 127 2.17 13.30 14.59
CA ASN A 127 2.36 13.15 13.16
C ASN A 127 3.80 12.76 12.85
N LEU A 128 3.99 11.84 11.90
CA LEU A 128 5.30 11.44 11.41
C LEU A 128 5.99 12.63 10.70
N ILE A 129 7.18 13.01 11.14
CA ILE A 129 7.96 14.09 10.52
C ILE A 129 9.20 13.62 9.79
N GLN A 130 9.71 12.41 10.11
CA GLN A 130 10.83 11.77 9.40
C GLN A 130 10.63 10.27 9.32
N ASP A 131 11.07 9.65 8.21
CA ASP A 131 11.09 8.20 7.98
C ASP A 131 12.44 7.87 7.32
N LEU A 132 13.38 7.35 8.10
CA LEU A 132 14.74 7.10 7.63
C LEU A 132 14.77 5.94 6.61
N ASN A 133 13.89 4.95 6.75
CA ASN A 133 13.79 3.83 5.80
C ASN A 133 13.41 4.30 4.40
N LYS A 134 12.55 5.30 4.30
CA LYS A 134 12.14 5.93 3.03
C LYS A 134 13.00 7.14 2.65
N LYS A 135 14.04 7.47 3.44
CA LYS A 135 14.87 8.66 3.28
C LYS A 135 14.07 9.95 3.29
N ILE A 136 12.93 9.98 4.02
CA ILE A 136 12.15 11.19 4.24
C ILE A 136 12.81 11.98 5.35
N THR A 137 13.28 13.18 5.02
CA THR A 137 14.00 14.06 5.93
C THR A 137 13.12 15.07 6.64
N ASP A 138 11.98 15.41 6.05
CA ASP A 138 11.01 16.33 6.65
C ASP A 138 9.60 16.09 6.10
N ILE A 139 8.60 16.10 6.98
CA ILE A 139 7.19 16.16 6.61
C ILE A 139 6.57 17.34 7.34
N GLN A 140 6.09 18.32 6.60
CA GLN A 140 5.38 19.49 7.13
C GLN A 140 3.87 19.27 7.05
N TYR A 141 3.16 19.82 8.04
CA TYR A 141 1.71 19.74 8.14
C TYR A 141 1.08 21.12 8.15
N ASN A 142 -0.06 21.26 7.50
CA ASN A 142 -0.82 22.50 7.50
C ASN A 142 -1.70 22.63 8.77
N CYS A 143 -2.44 23.74 8.88
CA CYS A 143 -3.32 24.01 10.03
C CYS A 143 -4.50 23.01 10.17
N LEU A 144 -4.79 22.22 9.14
CA LEU A 144 -5.79 21.14 9.18
C LEU A 144 -5.16 19.78 9.57
N ASN A 145 -3.88 19.79 9.96
CA ASN A 145 -3.11 18.58 10.28
C ASN A 145 -3.01 17.60 9.09
N LEU A 146 -2.99 18.13 7.88
CA LEU A 146 -2.76 17.36 6.65
C LEU A 146 -1.33 17.58 6.16
N PRO A 147 -0.64 16.55 5.61
CA PRO A 147 0.69 16.73 5.03
C PRO A 147 0.67 17.80 3.94
N ASP A 148 1.53 18.82 4.09
CA ASP A 148 1.65 19.92 3.15
C ASP A 148 2.86 19.77 2.22
N ARG A 149 3.98 19.31 2.79
CA ARG A 149 5.22 19.06 2.07
C ARG A 149 5.97 17.86 2.65
N ILE A 150 6.55 17.06 1.76
CA ILE A 150 7.43 15.93 2.09
C ILE A 150 8.75 16.17 1.35
N GLU A 151 9.85 16.11 2.06
CA GLU A 151 11.21 16.23 1.51
C GLU A 151 11.98 14.93 1.66
N PHE A 152 12.76 14.58 0.63
CA PHE A 152 13.59 13.39 0.61
C PHE A 152 15.08 13.81 0.62
N GLY A 153 15.93 12.94 1.16
CA GLY A 153 17.36 13.19 1.30
C GLY A 153 18.14 13.36 -0.02
N ASP A 154 17.55 12.98 -1.14
CA ASP A 154 18.09 13.15 -2.49
C ASP A 154 17.69 14.48 -3.15
N GLY A 155 16.95 15.35 -2.44
CA GLY A 155 16.46 16.62 -2.93
C GLY A 155 15.12 16.54 -3.67
N ASN A 156 14.52 15.38 -3.79
CA ASN A 156 13.17 15.18 -4.28
C ASN A 156 12.15 15.69 -3.27
N SER A 157 10.97 16.10 -3.72
CA SER A 157 9.90 16.54 -2.84
C SER A 157 8.51 16.29 -3.41
N ILE A 158 7.54 16.20 -2.51
CA ILE A 158 6.11 16.17 -2.84
C ILE A 158 5.45 17.28 -2.04
N SER A 159 4.59 18.09 -2.67
CA SER A 159 3.77 19.06 -1.96
C SER A 159 2.32 18.95 -2.35
N TYR A 160 1.45 19.33 -1.43
CA TYR A 160 0.01 19.22 -1.57
C TYR A 160 -0.65 20.58 -1.34
N LEU A 161 -1.69 20.86 -2.09
CA LEU A 161 -2.56 22.00 -1.87
C LEU A 161 -3.96 21.50 -1.54
N TYR A 162 -4.54 22.05 -0.48
CA TYR A 162 -5.88 21.70 -0.03
C TYR A 162 -6.78 22.95 0.02
N ASP A 163 -8.08 22.75 -0.09
CA ASP A 163 -9.06 23.76 0.27
C ASP A 163 -9.26 23.83 1.80
N ALA A 164 -10.10 24.75 2.26
CA ALA A 164 -10.39 24.93 3.67
C ALA A 164 -11.12 23.74 4.33
N ASN A 165 -11.68 22.82 3.56
CA ASN A 165 -12.35 21.62 4.04
C ASN A 165 -11.42 20.39 4.02
N GLY A 166 -10.17 20.55 3.58
CA GLY A 166 -9.20 19.47 3.46
C GLY A 166 -9.30 18.67 2.15
N THR A 167 -10.07 19.15 1.17
CA THR A 167 -10.10 18.54 -0.16
C THR A 167 -8.81 18.84 -0.89
N LYS A 168 -8.13 17.80 -1.38
CA LYS A 168 -6.89 17.97 -2.15
C LYS A 168 -7.18 18.59 -3.51
N LEU A 169 -6.54 19.72 -3.79
CA LEU A 169 -6.67 20.47 -5.05
C LEU A 169 -5.49 20.26 -5.99
N ARG A 170 -4.27 20.05 -5.43
CA ARG A 170 -3.07 19.83 -6.23
C ARG A 170 -2.08 18.93 -5.51
N THR A 171 -1.38 18.12 -6.30
CA THR A 171 -0.13 17.47 -5.92
C THR A 171 0.97 17.97 -6.85
N THR A 172 2.11 18.34 -6.27
CA THR A 172 3.32 18.72 -7.02
C THR A 172 4.43 17.74 -6.65
N HIS A 173 5.03 17.11 -7.63
CA HIS A 173 6.22 16.26 -7.48
C HIS A 173 7.42 16.98 -8.08
N VAL A 174 8.53 16.99 -7.36
CA VAL A 174 9.85 17.38 -7.88
C VAL A 174 10.75 16.15 -7.81
N ILE A 175 11.11 15.58 -8.94
CA ILE A 175 11.96 14.39 -9.07
C ILE A 175 13.10 14.73 -10.00
N ASP A 176 14.35 14.61 -9.53
CA ASP A 176 15.57 14.94 -10.28
C ASP A 176 15.51 16.34 -10.90
N GLY A 177 14.92 17.30 -10.18
CA GLY A 177 14.75 18.67 -10.62
C GLY A 177 13.61 18.89 -11.62
N VAL A 178 12.89 17.85 -12.03
CA VAL A 178 11.71 17.94 -12.90
C VAL A 178 10.46 18.11 -12.06
N THR A 179 9.69 19.16 -12.31
CA THR A 179 8.43 19.41 -11.63
C THR A 179 7.26 18.88 -12.44
N THR A 180 6.41 18.08 -11.80
CA THR A 180 5.14 17.58 -12.36
C THR A 180 4.00 17.97 -11.43
N THR A 181 2.90 18.48 -11.97
CA THR A 181 1.71 18.87 -11.20
C THR A 181 0.51 18.04 -11.63
N THR A 182 -0.29 17.66 -10.64
CA THR A 182 -1.63 17.07 -10.86
C THR A 182 -2.66 17.93 -10.15
N ASP A 183 -3.59 18.53 -10.90
CA ASP A 183 -4.69 19.34 -10.37
C ASP A 183 -5.99 18.52 -10.36
N TYR A 184 -6.74 18.62 -9.28
CA TYR A 184 -8.01 17.96 -9.04
C TYR A 184 -9.15 18.99 -9.00
N CYS A 185 -9.97 19.02 -10.05
CA CYS A 185 -11.10 19.94 -10.17
C CYS A 185 -12.40 19.14 -10.19
N GLY A 186 -12.85 18.69 -9.02
CA GLY A 186 -13.97 17.76 -8.91
C GLY A 186 -13.60 16.41 -9.53
N ASN A 187 -14.30 16.04 -10.59
CA ASN A 187 -14.02 14.81 -11.35
C ASN A 187 -13.05 15.01 -12.53
N ALA A 188 -12.59 16.24 -12.78
CA ALA A 188 -11.61 16.53 -13.82
C ALA A 188 -10.19 16.53 -13.22
N VAL A 189 -9.27 15.82 -13.86
CA VAL A 189 -7.86 15.73 -13.46
C VAL A 189 -7.01 16.33 -14.58
N TYR A 190 -6.11 17.24 -14.19
CA TYR A 190 -5.15 17.86 -15.10
C TYR A 190 -3.74 17.42 -14.73
N GLU A 191 -2.90 17.22 -15.72
CA GLU A 191 -1.45 16.98 -15.53
C GLU A 191 -0.68 18.11 -16.21
N ASN A 192 0.19 18.79 -15.47
CA ASN A 192 0.96 19.96 -15.95
C ASN A 192 0.10 21.02 -16.63
N GLY A 193 -1.12 21.25 -16.10
CA GLY A 193 -2.08 22.20 -16.64
C GLY A 193 -2.84 21.72 -17.88
N VAL A 194 -2.58 20.50 -18.35
CA VAL A 194 -3.30 19.88 -19.47
C VAL A 194 -4.39 18.96 -18.95
N PHE A 195 -5.60 19.07 -19.48
CA PHE A 195 -6.70 18.20 -19.10
C PHE A 195 -6.36 16.75 -19.50
N HIS A 196 -6.22 15.89 -18.50
CA HIS A 196 -5.73 14.52 -18.67
C HIS A 196 -6.87 13.50 -18.69
N LYS A 197 -7.71 13.49 -17.65
CA LYS A 197 -8.81 12.53 -17.54
C LYS A 197 -10.02 13.08 -16.80
N LEU A 198 -11.18 12.53 -17.16
CA LEU A 198 -12.45 12.77 -16.48
C LEU A 198 -12.86 11.51 -15.71
N LEU A 199 -12.99 11.61 -14.40
CA LEU A 199 -13.48 10.54 -13.55
C LEU A 199 -15.00 10.40 -13.69
N THR A 200 -15.49 9.18 -13.68
CA THR A 200 -16.92 8.84 -13.73
C THR A 200 -17.24 7.87 -12.58
N GLU A 201 -18.51 7.59 -12.37
CA GLU A 201 -18.95 6.62 -11.37
C GLU A 201 -18.38 5.21 -11.62
N TYR A 202 -18.17 4.84 -12.87
CA TYR A 202 -17.76 3.48 -13.25
C TYR A 202 -16.35 3.40 -13.81
N GLY A 203 -15.57 4.49 -13.76
CA GLY A 203 -14.23 4.50 -14.33
C GLY A 203 -13.73 5.89 -14.68
N TYR A 204 -13.09 6.04 -15.82
CA TYR A 204 -12.62 7.33 -16.30
C TYR A 204 -12.52 7.36 -17.84
N VAL A 205 -12.43 8.57 -18.39
CA VAL A 205 -12.14 8.82 -19.80
C VAL A 205 -10.81 9.54 -19.89
N THR A 206 -9.87 9.01 -20.65
CA THR A 206 -8.65 9.73 -21.03
C THR A 206 -8.95 10.64 -22.23
N LEU A 207 -8.40 11.84 -22.21
CA LEU A 207 -8.74 12.84 -23.24
C LEU A 207 -7.77 12.89 -24.41
N ALA A 208 -6.58 12.32 -24.25
CA ALA A 208 -5.61 12.26 -25.32
C ALA A 208 -6.11 11.41 -26.52
N ASP A 209 -6.86 10.35 -26.24
CA ASP A 209 -7.36 9.38 -27.22
C ASP A 209 -8.88 9.16 -27.12
N THR A 210 -9.55 9.83 -26.19
CA THR A 210 -10.99 9.69 -25.91
C THR A 210 -11.34 8.23 -25.54
N ALA A 211 -10.42 7.50 -24.87
CA ALA A 211 -10.63 6.14 -24.48
C ALA A 211 -11.40 6.04 -23.14
N TYR A 212 -12.34 5.10 -23.10
CA TYR A 212 -13.10 4.79 -21.88
C TYR A 212 -12.43 3.64 -21.15
N HIS A 213 -12.28 3.81 -19.82
CA HIS A 213 -11.72 2.83 -18.89
C HIS A 213 -12.74 2.55 -17.80
N TYR A 214 -13.04 1.28 -17.56
CA TYR A 214 -14.06 0.85 -16.63
C TYR A 214 -13.44 0.13 -15.43
N PHE A 215 -13.93 0.43 -14.23
CA PHE A 215 -13.55 -0.24 -13.01
C PHE A 215 -14.42 -1.48 -12.78
N LEU A 216 -13.78 -2.62 -12.61
CA LEU A 216 -14.42 -3.80 -12.05
C LEU A 216 -14.10 -3.83 -10.55
N GLN A 217 -15.13 -3.60 -9.74
CA GLN A 217 -15.00 -3.45 -8.30
C GLN A 217 -15.48 -4.70 -7.56
N ASP A 218 -14.88 -4.94 -6.40
CA ASP A 218 -15.41 -5.93 -5.47
C ASP A 218 -16.61 -5.37 -4.67
N HIS A 219 -17.17 -6.20 -3.78
CA HIS A 219 -18.31 -5.86 -2.94
C HIS A 219 -18.04 -4.74 -1.91
N GLN A 220 -16.79 -4.34 -1.73
CA GLN A 220 -16.37 -3.24 -0.85
C GLN A 220 -16.05 -1.95 -1.64
N GLY A 221 -16.19 -1.98 -2.98
CA GLY A 221 -15.91 -0.85 -3.85
C GLY A 221 -14.43 -0.71 -4.23
N ASN A 222 -13.58 -1.70 -3.93
CA ASN A 222 -12.18 -1.66 -4.35
C ASN A 222 -12.07 -1.99 -5.84
N ASN A 223 -11.35 -1.17 -6.59
CA ASN A 223 -11.02 -1.45 -7.98
C ASN A 223 -10.08 -2.64 -8.06
N ARG A 224 -10.55 -3.74 -8.64
CA ARG A 224 -9.77 -4.98 -8.80
C ARG A 224 -9.17 -5.12 -10.19
N VAL A 225 -9.85 -4.60 -11.18
CA VAL A 225 -9.43 -4.63 -12.58
C VAL A 225 -9.86 -3.33 -13.25
N VAL A 226 -9.03 -2.83 -14.14
CA VAL A 226 -9.40 -1.77 -15.08
C VAL A 226 -9.47 -2.40 -16.48
N VAL A 227 -10.55 -2.17 -17.20
CA VAL A 227 -10.70 -2.62 -18.57
C VAL A 227 -10.98 -1.44 -19.48
N ASN A 228 -10.35 -1.41 -20.64
CA ASN A 228 -10.63 -0.38 -21.62
C ASN A 228 -11.93 -0.66 -22.39
N GLN A 229 -12.34 0.28 -23.23
CA GLN A 229 -13.57 0.18 -24.06
C GLN A 229 -13.61 -1.02 -25.00
N ASN A 230 -12.48 -1.67 -25.28
CA ASN A 230 -12.38 -2.87 -26.11
C ASN A 230 -12.43 -4.16 -25.28
N GLY A 231 -12.60 -4.07 -23.96
CA GLY A 231 -12.60 -5.21 -23.05
C GLY A 231 -11.20 -5.75 -22.70
N THR A 232 -10.14 -5.01 -23.02
CA THR A 232 -8.77 -5.40 -22.67
C THR A 232 -8.46 -4.96 -21.25
N VAL A 233 -7.87 -5.85 -20.46
CA VAL A 233 -7.37 -5.55 -19.10
C VAL A 233 -6.09 -4.72 -19.21
N GLU A 234 -5.98 -3.68 -18.38
CA GLU A 234 -4.86 -2.75 -18.27
C GLU A 234 -3.99 -2.99 -17.05
#